data_5dff9ba25e8000d03d1b06f7aabc6fd7
#
_entry.id   5dff9ba25e8000d03d1b06f7aabc6fd7
#
_cell.length_a   1.000
_cell.length_b   1.000
_cell.length_c   1.000
_cell.angle_alpha   90.00
_cell.angle_beta   90.00
_cell.angle_gamma   90.00
#
_symmetry.space_group_name_H-M   'P 1'
#
loop_
_entity.id
_entity.type
_entity.pdbx_description
1 polymer ?
#
loop_
_entity_poly.entity_id
_entity_poly.type
_entity_poly.pdbx_seq_one_letter_code
_entity_poly.pdbx_strand_id
1 'polypeptide(L)'
;MELTRLIVKGGVISPGELRNIVNMGLEQGLKDFSFGSRQDIIFPKGFNNLYTDTKEGHQVIFPDQKSGNNIVSSYVSTDIFRNTNWLTGNKFLYILEQFKEHPVLKVNITDPKQQLVPLFTGHINFIASEHEDYWFLYIRLPNWERMEVYPVLIYSWDISKFYYEIERIVSEESCGIDMIFSLVSEALDTNNRTIDKPLNIPFYPFPYYEGMNRLGIDQYWLG
;
A
#
# COMPACT_ATOMS: atom_id res chain seq x y z
N MET A 1 -0.81 -22.73 12.87
CA MET A 1 0.59 -22.26 12.99
C MET A 1 0.48 -20.76 13.25
N GLU A 2 0.98 -20.29 14.37
CA GLU A 2 0.90 -18.88 14.71
C GLU A 2 2.06 -18.16 14.01
N LEU A 3 1.73 -17.16 13.18
CA LEU A 3 2.70 -16.33 12.47
C LEU A 3 2.68 -14.93 13.06
N THR A 4 3.84 -14.36 13.27
CA THR A 4 3.96 -12.93 13.59
C THR A 4 4.34 -12.16 12.36
N ARG A 5 3.55 -11.15 12.06
CA ARG A 5 3.74 -10.27 10.92
C ARG A 5 4.16 -8.88 11.38
N LEU A 6 5.31 -8.43 10.92
CA LEU A 6 5.78 -7.07 11.11
C LEU A 6 5.44 -6.24 9.88
N ILE A 7 4.66 -5.21 10.09
CA ILE A 7 4.28 -4.29 9.03
C ILE A 7 5.38 -3.26 8.83
N VAL A 8 5.92 -3.22 7.61
CA VAL A 8 6.93 -2.26 7.18
C VAL A 8 6.27 -1.27 6.23
N LYS A 9 5.97 -0.09 6.72
CA LYS A 9 5.22 0.94 5.98
C LYS A 9 5.84 1.21 4.60
N GLY A 10 5.09 0.88 3.54
CA GLY A 10 5.54 1.06 2.16
C GLY A 10 6.74 0.21 1.75
N GLY A 11 7.09 -0.81 2.51
CA GLY A 11 8.27 -1.65 2.26
C GLY A 11 9.60 -0.94 2.50
N VAL A 12 9.60 0.20 3.19
CA VAL A 12 10.80 1.00 3.43
C VAL A 12 11.33 0.75 4.83
N ILE A 13 12.51 0.18 4.91
CA ILE A 13 13.19 -0.11 6.17
C ILE A 13 14.69 0.18 6.04
N SER A 14 15.28 0.81 7.05
CA SER A 14 16.72 1.03 7.05
C SER A 14 17.48 -0.27 7.36
N PRO A 15 18.73 -0.42 6.87
CA PRO A 15 19.55 -1.57 7.22
C PRO A 15 19.77 -1.75 8.72
N GLY A 16 19.81 -0.64 9.48
CA GLY A 16 19.93 -0.66 10.94
C GLY A 16 18.70 -1.24 11.61
N GLU A 17 17.52 -0.80 11.22
CA GLU A 17 16.24 -1.32 11.74
C GLU A 17 16.07 -2.80 11.39
N LEU A 18 16.36 -3.19 10.14
CA LEU A 18 16.30 -4.60 9.74
C LEU A 18 17.25 -5.45 10.59
N ARG A 19 18.47 -4.98 10.83
CA ARG A 19 19.43 -5.66 11.72
C ARG A 19 18.88 -5.82 13.13
N ASN A 20 18.28 -4.78 13.69
CA ASN A 20 17.69 -4.84 15.02
C ASN A 20 16.56 -5.86 15.09
N ILE A 21 15.67 -5.88 14.10
CA ILE A 21 14.59 -6.87 14.00
C ILE A 21 15.15 -8.30 13.93
N VAL A 22 16.16 -8.52 13.11
CA VAL A 22 16.81 -9.84 12.98
C VAL A 22 17.45 -10.27 14.29
N ASN A 23 18.19 -9.38 14.97
CA ASN A 23 18.81 -9.68 16.26
C ASN A 23 17.76 -10.03 17.32
N MET A 24 16.68 -9.28 17.41
CA MET A 24 15.57 -9.58 18.32
C MET A 24 14.94 -10.95 18.03
N GLY A 25 14.82 -11.31 16.76
CA GLY A 25 14.38 -12.64 16.35
C GLY A 25 15.33 -13.74 16.83
N LEU A 26 16.63 -13.55 16.63
CA LEU A 26 17.67 -14.49 17.06
C LEU A 26 17.68 -14.68 18.60
N GLU A 27 17.54 -13.61 19.36
CA GLU A 27 17.45 -13.64 20.83
C GLU A 27 16.24 -14.45 21.34
N GLN A 28 15.16 -14.50 20.56
CA GLN A 28 13.99 -15.34 20.84
C GLN A 28 14.08 -16.74 20.23
N GLY A 29 15.23 -17.10 19.69
CA GLY A 29 15.50 -18.42 19.13
C GLY A 29 14.88 -18.67 17.75
N LEU A 30 14.49 -17.60 17.04
CA LEU A 30 14.04 -17.69 15.66
C LEU A 30 15.26 -17.86 14.74
N LYS A 31 15.13 -18.75 13.77
CA LYS A 31 16.23 -19.11 12.84
C LYS A 31 16.05 -18.52 11.45
N ASP A 32 14.81 -18.17 11.12
CA ASP A 32 14.41 -17.72 9.80
C ASP A 32 13.27 -16.70 9.88
N PHE A 33 13.10 -15.95 8.81
CA PHE A 33 11.97 -15.08 8.54
C PHE A 33 11.74 -15.02 7.03
N SER A 34 10.58 -14.53 6.63
CA SER A 34 10.21 -14.37 5.23
C SER A 34 9.72 -12.95 4.96
N PHE A 35 9.82 -12.52 3.71
CA PHE A 35 9.15 -11.31 3.25
C PHE A 35 7.78 -11.68 2.67
N GLY A 36 6.75 -10.99 3.12
CA GLY A 36 5.41 -11.19 2.60
C GLY A 36 5.15 -10.41 1.31
N SER A 37 4.11 -10.81 0.58
CA SER A 37 3.70 -10.18 -0.69
C SER A 37 3.27 -8.72 -0.53
N ARG A 38 2.98 -8.29 0.68
CA ARG A 38 2.67 -6.90 1.00
C ARG A 38 3.83 -6.16 1.66
N GLN A 39 5.07 -6.55 1.34
CA GLN A 39 6.30 -5.91 1.82
C GLN A 39 6.44 -5.88 3.35
N ASP A 40 5.89 -6.87 4.00
CA ASP A 40 6.00 -7.12 5.44
C ASP A 40 7.03 -8.21 5.75
N ILE A 41 7.46 -8.28 7.00
CA ILE A 41 8.35 -9.33 7.51
C ILE A 41 7.51 -10.32 8.30
N ILE A 42 7.67 -11.61 8.02
CA ILE A 42 6.89 -12.68 8.62
C ILE A 42 7.81 -13.62 9.38
N PHE A 43 7.53 -13.83 10.65
CA PHE A 43 8.20 -14.80 11.49
C PHE A 43 7.34 -16.06 11.72
N PRO A 44 7.94 -17.26 11.75
CA PRO A 44 7.22 -18.53 11.85
C PRO A 44 6.64 -18.84 13.23
N LYS A 45 6.87 -18.00 14.24
CA LYS A 45 6.40 -18.14 15.61
C LYS A 45 5.89 -16.83 16.17
N GLY A 46 5.00 -16.91 17.15
CA GLY A 46 4.58 -15.75 17.93
C GLY A 46 5.79 -15.03 18.54
N PHE A 47 5.87 -13.76 18.30
CA PHE A 47 6.92 -12.87 18.78
C PHE A 47 6.36 -12.14 19.99
N ASN A 48 6.88 -12.43 21.17
CA ASN A 48 6.44 -11.76 22.39
C ASN A 48 7.29 -10.51 22.62
N ASN A 49 6.64 -9.36 22.83
CA ASN A 49 7.26 -8.11 23.27
C ASN A 49 8.28 -7.49 22.29
N LEU A 50 7.86 -7.25 21.06
CA LEU A 50 8.59 -6.37 20.15
C LEU A 50 8.34 -4.90 20.52
N TYR A 51 9.03 -4.41 21.52
CA TYR A 51 9.12 -2.97 21.77
C TYR A 51 10.35 -2.43 21.04
N THR A 52 10.14 -1.67 19.99
CA THR A 52 11.19 -0.79 19.49
C THR A 52 10.94 0.59 20.03
N ASP A 53 11.82 1.02 20.90
CA ASP A 53 11.95 2.43 21.27
C ASP A 53 12.64 3.14 20.08
N THR A 54 11.87 3.36 19.02
CA THR A 54 12.35 4.04 17.82
C THR A 54 12.27 5.54 18.07
N LYS A 55 13.33 6.10 18.63
CA LYS A 55 13.50 7.55 18.77
C LYS A 55 13.73 8.28 17.44
N GLU A 56 13.80 7.58 16.32
CA GLU A 56 14.06 8.14 15.00
C GLU A 56 13.10 7.55 13.95
N GLY A 57 12.03 8.25 13.69
CA GLY A 57 11.39 8.53 12.40
C GLY A 57 10.66 7.42 11.62
N HIS A 58 11.00 6.16 11.71
CA HIS A 58 10.34 5.09 10.94
C HIS A 58 9.63 4.12 11.88
N GLN A 59 8.32 4.24 11.94
CA GLN A 59 7.50 3.33 12.74
C GLN A 59 7.40 1.96 12.05
N VAL A 60 8.25 1.04 12.47
CA VAL A 60 7.95 -0.39 12.34
C VAL A 60 6.83 -0.68 13.32
N ILE A 61 5.67 -1.09 12.85
CA ILE A 61 4.49 -1.25 13.67
C ILE A 61 4.27 -2.70 14.02
N PHE A 62 3.98 -2.95 15.28
CA PHE A 62 4.02 -4.23 15.94
C PHE A 62 2.71 -5.03 15.98
N PRO A 63 2.80 -6.34 16.32
CA PRO A 63 1.82 -7.36 15.97
C PRO A 63 0.52 -7.36 16.77
N ASP A 64 0.31 -6.51 17.75
CA ASP A 64 -0.92 -6.54 18.57
C ASP A 64 -2.14 -5.90 17.91
N GLN A 65 -2.00 -5.35 16.71
CA GLN A 65 -3.13 -4.81 15.98
C GLN A 65 -3.72 -5.86 15.04
N LYS A 66 -4.73 -6.54 15.51
CA LYS A 66 -5.44 -7.65 14.85
C LYS A 66 -6.08 -7.33 13.48
N SER A 67 -5.97 -6.11 12.96
CA SER A 67 -6.75 -5.69 11.79
C SER A 67 -6.02 -4.79 10.78
N GLY A 68 -4.76 -4.43 10.99
CA GLY A 68 -4.07 -3.49 10.10
C GLY A 68 -3.50 -4.14 8.84
N ASN A 69 -3.62 -3.47 7.69
CA ASN A 69 -2.95 -3.83 6.46
C ASN A 69 -1.70 -2.97 6.23
N ASN A 70 -0.72 -3.51 5.50
CA ASN A 70 0.43 -2.71 5.09
C ASN A 70 0.09 -1.86 3.86
N ILE A 71 0.75 -0.70 3.76
CA ILE A 71 0.83 0.07 2.53
C ILE A 71 1.93 -0.58 1.68
N VAL A 72 1.61 -0.94 0.46
CA VAL A 72 2.59 -1.39 -0.54
C VAL A 72 3.01 -0.21 -1.38
N SER A 73 4.31 0.00 -1.55
CA SER A 73 4.82 1.07 -2.42
C SER A 73 5.84 0.57 -3.42
N SER A 74 5.97 1.27 -4.53
CA SER A 74 7.05 1.02 -5.49
C SER A 74 8.31 1.87 -5.21
N TYR A 75 8.49 2.31 -3.97
CA TYR A 75 9.68 3.07 -3.54
C TYR A 75 10.99 2.43 -4.01
N VAL A 76 11.12 1.12 -3.80
CA VAL A 76 12.35 0.38 -4.16
C VAL A 76 12.69 0.46 -5.66
N SER A 77 11.70 0.70 -6.50
CA SER A 77 11.89 0.80 -7.95
C SER A 77 12.51 2.12 -8.39
N THR A 78 12.50 3.15 -7.54
CA THR A 78 12.98 4.50 -7.90
C THR A 78 14.46 4.54 -8.28
N ASP A 79 15.27 3.66 -7.71
CA ASP A 79 16.70 3.58 -7.96
C ASP A 79 17.07 2.55 -9.03
N ILE A 80 16.14 1.68 -9.43
CA ILE A 80 16.39 0.55 -10.33
C ILE A 80 15.85 0.81 -11.73
N PHE A 81 14.72 1.45 -11.85
CA PHE A 81 14.02 1.71 -13.11
C PHE A 81 13.98 3.20 -13.44
N ARG A 82 13.89 3.50 -14.74
CA ARG A 82 13.48 4.84 -15.17
C ARG A 82 11.98 4.98 -14.93
N ASN A 83 11.66 5.51 -13.79
CA ASN A 83 10.29 5.75 -13.32
C ASN A 83 9.65 6.95 -14.02
N THR A 84 8.44 7.27 -13.61
CA THR A 84 7.79 8.55 -13.91
C THR A 84 8.69 9.71 -13.46
N ASN A 85 9.03 10.63 -14.36
CA ASN A 85 10.14 11.58 -14.21
C ASN A 85 10.11 12.42 -12.93
N TRP A 86 8.92 12.75 -12.44
CA TRP A 86 8.73 13.55 -11.24
C TRP A 86 8.73 12.72 -9.93
N LEU A 87 8.54 11.41 -10.04
CA LEU A 87 8.37 10.51 -8.89
C LEU A 87 9.73 10.04 -8.38
N THR A 88 10.10 10.53 -7.22
CA THR A 88 11.37 10.23 -6.56
C THR A 88 11.15 9.49 -5.24
N GLY A 89 12.21 8.87 -4.69
CA GLY A 89 12.16 8.24 -3.37
C GLY A 89 11.65 9.20 -2.28
N ASN A 90 12.07 10.45 -2.30
CA ASN A 90 11.62 11.46 -1.33
C ASN A 90 10.11 11.75 -1.43
N LYS A 91 9.53 11.70 -2.63
CA LYS A 91 8.07 11.85 -2.80
C LYS A 91 7.32 10.68 -2.15
N PHE A 92 7.79 9.45 -2.35
CA PHE A 92 7.22 8.28 -1.66
C PHE A 92 7.32 8.41 -0.14
N LEU A 93 8.49 8.74 0.40
CA LEU A 93 8.68 8.91 1.83
C LEU A 93 7.72 9.95 2.40
N TYR A 94 7.62 11.09 1.74
CA TYR A 94 6.70 12.14 2.13
C TYR A 94 5.24 11.66 2.18
N ILE A 95 4.78 10.95 1.14
CA ILE A 95 3.42 10.41 1.11
C ILE A 95 3.22 9.39 2.23
N LEU A 96 4.17 8.48 2.41
CA LEU A 96 4.10 7.45 3.45
C LEU A 96 4.07 8.05 4.87
N GLU A 97 4.79 9.14 5.11
CA GLU A 97 4.80 9.84 6.40
C GLU A 97 3.44 10.44 6.78
N GLN A 98 2.59 10.73 5.81
CA GLN A 98 1.25 11.27 6.07
C GLN A 98 0.27 10.23 6.60
N PHE A 99 0.54 8.95 6.39
CA PHE A 99 -0.24 7.88 7.00
C PHE A 99 0.15 7.71 8.47
N LYS A 100 -0.63 8.30 9.37
CA LYS A 100 -0.37 8.28 10.82
C LYS A 100 -0.88 7.01 11.49
N GLU A 101 -1.95 6.44 10.96
CA GLU A 101 -2.59 5.25 11.46
C GLU A 101 -2.45 4.09 10.47
N HIS A 102 -2.65 2.88 10.96
CA HIS A 102 -2.66 1.70 10.12
C HIS A 102 -3.86 1.70 9.20
N PRO A 103 -3.66 1.47 7.90
CA PRO A 103 -4.77 1.21 7.01
C PRO A 103 -5.53 -0.07 7.40
N VAL A 104 -6.85 0.00 7.47
CA VAL A 104 -7.73 -1.17 7.55
C VAL A 104 -7.92 -1.75 6.14
N LEU A 105 -8.06 -0.88 5.14
CA LEU A 105 -8.10 -1.28 3.73
C LEU A 105 -6.69 -1.40 3.16
N LYS A 106 -6.49 -2.35 2.25
CA LYS A 106 -5.21 -2.54 1.56
C LYS A 106 -4.93 -1.36 0.63
N VAL A 107 -3.76 -0.73 0.78
CA VAL A 107 -3.33 0.42 -0.02
C VAL A 107 -2.12 0.08 -0.86
N ASN A 108 -2.15 0.50 -2.13
CA ASN A 108 -0.97 0.51 -2.99
C ASN A 108 -0.67 1.94 -3.45
N ILE A 109 0.61 2.31 -3.46
CA ILE A 109 1.12 3.59 -3.97
C ILE A 109 2.24 3.27 -4.96
N THR A 110 1.94 3.30 -6.25
CA THR A 110 2.80 2.65 -7.25
C THR A 110 3.04 3.53 -8.48
N ASP A 111 4.21 3.36 -9.07
CA ASP A 111 4.56 3.87 -10.39
C ASP A 111 4.13 2.86 -11.47
N PRO A 112 3.38 3.25 -12.51
CA PRO A 112 2.95 2.35 -13.56
C PRO A 112 4.10 1.88 -14.46
N LYS A 113 5.25 2.53 -14.43
CA LYS A 113 6.41 2.22 -15.31
C LYS A 113 7.35 1.17 -14.73
N GLN A 114 7.13 0.75 -13.47
CA GLN A 114 7.94 -0.29 -12.83
C GLN A 114 7.24 -1.66 -12.87
N GLN A 115 8.01 -2.72 -12.61
CA GLN A 115 7.52 -4.10 -12.71
C GLN A 115 7.77 -4.93 -11.42
N LEU A 116 8.34 -4.31 -10.39
CA LEU A 116 8.68 -5.02 -9.14
C LEU A 116 7.48 -5.20 -8.23
N VAL A 117 6.53 -4.26 -8.28
CA VAL A 117 5.38 -4.22 -7.39
C VAL A 117 4.10 -4.23 -8.22
N PRO A 118 3.16 -5.14 -7.95
CA PRO A 118 1.87 -5.17 -8.63
C PRO A 118 1.08 -3.89 -8.38
N LEU A 119 0.44 -3.37 -9.44
CA LEU A 119 -0.27 -2.09 -9.39
C LEU A 119 -1.59 -2.17 -8.58
N PHE A 120 -2.32 -3.29 -8.71
CA PHE A 120 -3.72 -3.39 -8.32
C PHE A 120 -4.00 -4.48 -7.28
N THR A 121 -3.10 -4.70 -6.34
CA THR A 121 -3.31 -5.65 -5.23
C THR A 121 -3.93 -5.01 -3.99
N GLY A 122 -4.13 -3.71 -4.00
CA GLY A 122 -4.83 -2.97 -2.94
C GLY A 122 -6.33 -2.89 -3.16
N HIS A 123 -7.08 -2.65 -2.09
CA HIS A 123 -8.47 -2.19 -2.20
C HIS A 123 -8.51 -0.75 -2.74
N ILE A 124 -7.50 0.03 -2.37
CA ILE A 124 -7.29 1.42 -2.81
C ILE A 124 -5.90 1.48 -3.44
N ASN A 125 -5.84 1.93 -4.69
CA ASN A 125 -4.61 1.94 -5.47
C ASN A 125 -4.37 3.34 -6.03
N PHE A 126 -3.34 4.01 -5.53
CA PHE A 126 -2.86 5.27 -6.08
C PHE A 126 -1.74 4.95 -7.08
N ILE A 127 -1.95 5.36 -8.33
CA ILE A 127 -1.03 5.09 -9.43
C ILE A 127 -0.55 6.41 -10.00
N ALA A 128 0.76 6.63 -10.05
CA ALA A 128 1.33 7.87 -10.53
C ALA A 128 0.89 8.18 -11.96
N SER A 129 0.48 9.42 -12.20
CA SER A 129 0.12 9.92 -13.53
C SER A 129 1.33 10.52 -14.25
N GLU A 130 1.16 10.95 -15.50
CA GLU A 130 2.18 11.73 -16.22
C GLU A 130 2.29 13.17 -15.71
N HIS A 131 1.30 13.66 -14.98
CA HIS A 131 1.31 14.99 -14.40
C HIS A 131 2.04 14.99 -13.06
N GLU A 132 2.94 15.93 -12.90
CA GLU A 132 3.72 16.07 -11.66
C GLU A 132 2.81 16.21 -10.44
N ASP A 133 3.09 15.41 -9.41
CA ASP A 133 2.36 15.35 -8.14
C ASP A 133 0.90 14.89 -8.22
N TYR A 134 0.45 14.30 -9.33
CA TYR A 134 -0.91 13.82 -9.48
C TYR A 134 -0.99 12.30 -9.70
N TRP A 135 -2.01 11.70 -9.11
CA TRP A 135 -2.21 10.25 -9.06
C TRP A 135 -3.60 9.86 -9.51
N PHE A 136 -3.69 8.77 -10.26
CA PHE A 136 -4.95 8.05 -10.45
C PHE A 136 -5.34 7.36 -9.15
N LEU A 137 -6.61 7.36 -8.82
CA LEU A 137 -7.19 6.60 -7.72
C LEU A 137 -8.10 5.52 -8.27
N TYR A 138 -7.72 4.25 -8.03
CA TYR A 138 -8.53 3.09 -8.35
C TYR A 138 -8.99 2.42 -7.07
N ILE A 139 -10.28 2.06 -7.01
CA ILE A 139 -10.92 1.46 -5.84
C ILE A 139 -11.51 0.12 -6.23
N ARG A 140 -11.21 -0.90 -5.43
CA ARG A 140 -11.85 -2.20 -5.48
C ARG A 140 -12.03 -2.72 -4.05
N LEU A 141 -13.14 -2.39 -3.44
CA LEU A 141 -13.46 -2.87 -2.10
C LEU A 141 -13.69 -4.39 -2.08
N PRO A 142 -13.55 -5.04 -0.90
CA PRO A 142 -14.00 -6.42 -0.74
C PRO A 142 -15.43 -6.60 -1.24
N ASN A 143 -15.70 -7.65 -1.97
CA ASN A 143 -16.99 -7.97 -2.59
C ASN A 143 -17.38 -7.14 -3.83
N TRP A 144 -16.53 -6.25 -4.32
CA TRP A 144 -16.76 -5.61 -5.61
C TRP A 144 -16.22 -6.47 -6.76
N GLU A 145 -17.04 -6.67 -7.78
CA GLU A 145 -16.66 -7.45 -8.96
C GLU A 145 -15.64 -6.70 -9.84
N ARG A 146 -15.73 -5.37 -9.86
CA ARG A 146 -14.94 -4.52 -10.74
C ARG A 146 -14.13 -3.51 -9.93
N MET A 147 -13.05 -3.09 -10.54
CA MET A 147 -12.26 -1.95 -10.08
C MET A 147 -12.80 -0.69 -10.75
N GLU A 148 -13.01 0.34 -9.97
CA GLU A 148 -13.55 1.62 -10.44
C GLU A 148 -12.49 2.72 -10.29
N VAL A 149 -12.49 3.66 -11.22
CA VAL A 149 -11.57 4.80 -11.21
C VAL A 149 -12.28 6.04 -10.71
N TYR A 150 -11.66 6.73 -9.75
CA TYR A 150 -12.14 8.02 -9.31
C TYR A 150 -12.00 9.04 -10.45
N PRO A 151 -12.99 9.91 -10.69
CA PRO A 151 -13.08 10.69 -11.94
C PRO A 151 -12.05 11.80 -12.11
N VAL A 152 -11.26 12.08 -11.06
CA VAL A 152 -10.21 13.12 -11.09
C VAL A 152 -8.90 12.58 -10.54
N LEU A 153 -7.78 13.21 -10.93
CA LEU A 153 -6.47 12.92 -10.37
C LEU A 153 -6.34 13.54 -8.97
N ILE A 154 -5.73 12.80 -8.07
CA ILE A 154 -5.51 13.18 -6.68
C ILE A 154 -4.12 13.80 -6.55
N TYR A 155 -4.01 14.91 -5.85
CA TYR A 155 -2.73 15.54 -5.56
C TYR A 155 -1.95 14.76 -4.49
N SER A 156 -0.62 14.68 -4.62
CA SER A 156 0.24 13.89 -3.72
C SER A 156 -0.02 14.15 -2.24
N TRP A 157 -0.26 15.41 -1.87
CA TRP A 157 -0.50 15.80 -0.48
C TRP A 157 -1.89 15.45 0.05
N ASP A 158 -2.77 15.01 -0.81
CA ASP A 158 -4.15 14.66 -0.45
C ASP A 158 -4.39 13.14 -0.41
N ILE A 159 -3.38 12.33 -0.78
CA ILE A 159 -3.51 10.86 -0.84
C ILE A 159 -4.01 10.27 0.48
N SER A 160 -3.39 10.63 1.60
CA SER A 160 -3.79 10.11 2.91
C SER A 160 -5.18 10.59 3.34
N LYS A 161 -5.56 11.81 3.00
CA LYS A 161 -6.90 12.35 3.27
C LYS A 161 -7.98 11.57 2.52
N PHE A 162 -7.75 11.33 1.21
CA PHE A 162 -8.65 10.51 0.39
C PHE A 162 -8.78 9.11 0.95
N TYR A 163 -7.66 8.50 1.34
CA TYR A 163 -7.67 7.18 1.93
C TYR A 163 -8.53 7.13 3.19
N TYR A 164 -8.26 7.97 4.19
CA TYR A 164 -8.98 7.95 5.46
C TYR A 164 -10.45 8.30 5.31
N GLU A 165 -10.80 9.20 4.39
CA GLU A 165 -12.19 9.53 4.12
C GLU A 165 -12.95 8.34 3.50
N ILE A 166 -12.34 7.65 2.52
CA ILE A 166 -12.91 6.43 1.95
C ILE A 166 -13.06 5.35 3.02
N GLU A 167 -12.04 5.14 3.85
CA GLU A 167 -12.08 4.16 4.94
C GLU A 167 -13.21 4.47 5.92
N ARG A 168 -13.37 5.71 6.31
CA ARG A 168 -14.47 6.18 7.17
C ARG A 168 -15.83 5.87 6.56
N ILE A 169 -16.06 6.29 5.32
CA ILE A 169 -17.32 6.07 4.61
C ILE A 169 -17.64 4.57 4.49
N VAL A 170 -16.65 3.75 4.13
CA VAL A 170 -16.82 2.30 3.99
C VAL A 170 -17.10 1.62 5.34
N SER A 171 -16.57 2.15 6.43
CA SER A 171 -16.81 1.61 7.78
C SER A 171 -18.17 1.99 8.35
N GLU A 172 -18.68 3.16 7.99
CA GLU A 172 -19.94 3.69 8.51
C GLU A 172 -21.15 3.27 7.66
N GLU A 173 -20.96 3.09 6.36
CA GLU A 173 -22.03 2.85 5.40
C GLU A 173 -21.74 1.71 4.43
N SER A 174 -22.70 0.83 4.22
CA SER A 174 -22.68 -0.15 3.14
C SER A 174 -23.17 0.50 1.85
N CYS A 175 -22.32 1.28 1.19
CA CYS A 175 -22.69 2.07 0.03
C CYS A 175 -22.01 1.61 -1.27
N GLY A 176 -22.65 1.91 -2.41
CA GLY A 176 -22.08 1.68 -3.73
C GLY A 176 -21.06 2.76 -4.14
N ILE A 177 -20.36 2.51 -5.26
CA ILE A 177 -19.26 3.37 -5.73
C ILE A 177 -19.66 4.82 -5.99
N ASP A 178 -20.79 5.07 -6.61
CA ASP A 178 -21.25 6.43 -6.94
C ASP A 178 -21.47 7.25 -5.67
N MET A 179 -21.99 6.60 -4.63
CA MET A 179 -22.18 7.23 -3.34
C MET A 179 -20.86 7.54 -2.66
N ILE A 180 -19.90 6.61 -2.69
CA ILE A 180 -18.54 6.86 -2.14
C ILE A 180 -17.91 8.05 -2.86
N PHE A 181 -17.96 8.12 -4.18
CA PHE A 181 -17.37 9.22 -4.94
C PHE A 181 -18.02 10.57 -4.62
N SER A 182 -19.35 10.58 -4.48
CA SER A 182 -20.09 11.79 -4.09
C SER A 182 -19.69 12.26 -2.69
N LEU A 183 -19.73 11.36 -1.70
CA LEU A 183 -19.41 11.69 -0.32
C LEU A 183 -17.95 12.13 -0.14
N VAL A 184 -17.01 11.48 -0.81
CA VAL A 184 -15.60 11.88 -0.79
C VAL A 184 -15.41 13.28 -1.40
N SER A 185 -16.05 13.54 -2.53
CA SER A 185 -15.97 14.85 -3.20
C SER A 185 -16.60 15.97 -2.36
N GLU A 186 -17.65 15.67 -1.62
CA GLU A 186 -18.35 16.62 -0.75
C GLU A 186 -17.56 16.90 0.54
N ALA A 187 -16.90 15.88 1.10
CA ALA A 187 -16.16 15.98 2.35
C ALA A 187 -14.79 16.65 2.18
N LEU A 188 -14.17 16.55 0.99
CA LEU A 188 -12.80 16.99 0.76
C LEU A 188 -12.73 18.20 -0.19
N ASP A 189 -12.30 19.33 0.36
CA ASP A 189 -11.84 20.48 -0.43
C ASP A 189 -10.35 20.30 -0.74
N THR A 190 -10.05 19.70 -1.88
CA THR A 190 -8.70 19.27 -2.25
C THR A 190 -8.30 19.75 -3.64
N ASN A 191 -7.00 19.70 -3.93
CA ASN A 191 -6.44 20.05 -5.24
C ASN A 191 -6.62 18.89 -6.23
N ASN A 192 -7.77 18.81 -6.85
CA ASN A 192 -8.08 17.79 -7.84
C ASN A 192 -7.83 18.30 -9.27
N ARG A 193 -7.53 17.36 -10.16
CA ARG A 193 -7.34 17.64 -11.58
C ARG A 193 -8.15 16.64 -12.42
N THR A 194 -8.83 17.15 -13.44
CA THR A 194 -9.55 16.30 -14.40
C THR A 194 -8.59 15.34 -15.10
N ILE A 195 -9.02 14.11 -15.30
CA ILE A 195 -8.29 13.13 -16.08
C ILE A 195 -8.41 13.50 -17.56
N ASP A 196 -7.32 13.97 -18.15
CA ASP A 196 -7.21 14.31 -19.57
C ASP A 196 -6.61 13.16 -20.40
N LYS A 197 -5.85 12.27 -19.76
CA LYS A 197 -5.29 11.07 -20.36
C LYS A 197 -5.58 9.88 -19.48
N PRO A 198 -6.31 8.86 -19.97
CA PRO A 198 -6.48 7.62 -19.22
C PRO A 198 -5.13 6.93 -19.03
N LEU A 199 -4.97 6.24 -17.91
CA LEU A 199 -3.79 5.44 -17.66
C LEU A 199 -3.72 4.33 -18.71
N ASN A 200 -2.69 4.38 -19.55
CA ASN A 200 -2.38 3.29 -20.45
C ASN A 200 -1.62 2.22 -19.66
N ILE A 201 -2.35 1.27 -19.13
CA ILE A 201 -1.75 0.13 -18.43
C ILE A 201 -1.33 -0.87 -19.50
N PRO A 202 -0.03 -1.07 -19.72
CA PRO A 202 0.39 -2.20 -20.51
C PRO A 202 -0.15 -3.46 -19.83
N PHE A 203 -0.85 -4.28 -20.51
CA PHE A 203 -1.52 -5.57 -20.26
C PHE A 203 -1.04 -6.42 -19.06
N TYR A 204 -0.69 -5.80 -17.94
CA TYR A 204 0.03 -6.38 -16.82
C TYR A 204 -0.82 -7.11 -15.78
N PRO A 205 -2.05 -6.71 -15.46
CA PRO A 205 -2.80 -7.40 -14.41
C PRO A 205 -3.21 -8.83 -14.80
N PHE A 206 -3.55 -9.05 -16.05
CA PHE A 206 -4.07 -10.34 -16.50
C PHE A 206 -3.05 -11.50 -16.49
N PRO A 207 -1.84 -11.36 -17.07
CA PRO A 207 -0.86 -12.45 -17.02
C PRO A 207 -0.40 -12.76 -15.59
N TYR A 208 -0.35 -11.76 -14.73
CA TYR A 208 0.03 -11.96 -13.32
C TYR A 208 -1.04 -12.75 -12.58
N TYR A 209 -2.31 -12.36 -12.68
CA TYR A 209 -3.43 -13.09 -12.09
C TYR A 209 -3.60 -14.48 -12.67
N GLU A 210 -3.50 -14.66 -13.99
CA GLU A 210 -3.52 -15.97 -14.61
C GLU A 210 -2.33 -16.84 -14.19
N GLY A 211 -1.14 -16.29 -14.12
CA GLY A 211 0.04 -16.98 -13.65
C GLY A 211 -0.11 -17.46 -12.21
N MET A 212 -0.66 -16.63 -11.34
CA MET A 212 -0.89 -16.95 -9.93
C MET A 212 -2.00 -18.00 -9.78
N ASN A 213 -3.08 -17.91 -10.56
CA ASN A 213 -4.14 -18.93 -10.58
C ASN A 213 -3.59 -20.29 -11.05
N ARG A 214 -2.72 -20.32 -12.05
CA ARG A 214 -2.06 -21.55 -12.53
C ARG A 214 -1.13 -22.17 -11.49
N LEU A 215 -0.54 -21.36 -10.62
CA LEU A 215 0.30 -21.81 -9.50
C LEU A 215 -0.53 -22.23 -8.28
N GLY A 216 -1.86 -22.16 -8.34
CA GLY A 216 -2.74 -22.48 -7.21
C GLY A 216 -2.66 -21.49 -6.06
N ILE A 217 -2.12 -20.31 -6.31
CA ILE A 217 -2.06 -19.24 -5.31
C ILE A 217 -3.41 -18.54 -5.30
N ASP A 218 -4.14 -18.72 -4.22
CA ASP A 218 -5.46 -18.14 -4.05
C ASP A 218 -5.42 -16.61 -4.18
N GLN A 219 -6.37 -16.05 -4.89
CA GLN A 219 -6.56 -14.59 -5.02
C GLN A 219 -6.68 -13.90 -3.64
N TYR A 220 -7.10 -14.61 -2.63
CA TYR A 220 -7.12 -14.15 -1.23
C TYR A 220 -5.75 -13.71 -0.70
N TRP A 221 -4.67 -14.26 -1.21
CA TRP A 221 -3.31 -13.90 -0.80
C TRP A 221 -2.77 -12.66 -1.53
N LEU A 222 -3.41 -12.28 -2.61
CA LEU A 222 -2.99 -11.17 -3.46
C LEU A 222 -3.87 -9.93 -3.29
N GLY A 223 -5.09 -10.13 -2.84
CA GLY A 223 -6.07 -9.07 -2.74
C GLY A 223 -6.50 -8.78 -1.33
#